data_8e304806320b73511123ce384e614111
#
_entry.id   8e304806320b73511123ce384e614111
#
_cell.length_a   1.000
_cell.length_b   1.000
_cell.length_c   1.000
_cell.angle_alpha   90.00
_cell.angle_beta   90.00
_cell.angle_gamma   90.00
#
_symmetry.space_group_name_H-M   'P 1'
#
loop_
_entity.id
_entity.type
_entity.pdbx_description
1 polymer ?
#
loop_
_entity_poly.entity_id
_entity_poly.type
_entity_poly.pdbx_seq_one_letter_code
_entity_poly.pdbx_strand_id
1 'polypeptide(L)'
;GMQFDRGYISPYFANKQDTLTAELENPYILLVDKKISNIRELITVLEAVAKTGKPLLIIAEDVEGEALATLVVNNMRGIIKVCAVKAPGFGDRRKAMLQDIAILTGGTVISEEIGMQLDQTSLEHLGTAHKVTVSKENTVIVDGAGDANQISERVQQIRAQIEESTSEYDKEKLQERVAKLAGGVAVIKIGAATEVEMKEKKDRVDDALHATRAAVEEGVVAGGGVALVRAASALDGLTGANDDQNVGINILRRAIEAPLRQIVANAGDEPSVVINAVKNGEGNYGYNAATGEYGDMLEMGILDPAKVTRSALEHAASVAGLMLTTECMITEIPEEKPAMPDMGGMGGMGGMM
;
A
#
# COMPACT_ATOMS: atom_id res chain seq x y z
N GLY A 1 13.46 -5.35 10.24
CA GLY A 1 12.29 -4.50 10.07
C GLY A 1 10.97 -5.23 10.22
N MET A 2 9.88 -4.47 10.26
CA MET A 2 8.53 -5.04 10.43
C MET A 2 7.50 -4.20 9.69
N GLN A 3 6.47 -4.86 9.14
CA GLN A 3 5.27 -4.21 8.62
C GLN A 3 4.04 -4.69 9.40
N PHE A 4 3.11 -3.78 9.68
CA PHE A 4 1.80 -4.11 10.25
C PHE A 4 0.68 -3.24 9.68
N ASP A 5 -0.54 -3.78 9.70
CA ASP A 5 -1.71 -3.25 9.03
C ASP A 5 -2.43 -2.19 9.89
N ARG A 6 -1.73 -1.11 10.17
CA ARG A 6 -2.25 0.11 10.80
C ARG A 6 -1.58 1.31 10.15
N GLY A 7 -2.39 2.22 9.65
CA GLY A 7 -1.94 3.48 9.07
C GLY A 7 -2.03 4.66 10.02
N TYR A 8 -1.75 5.84 9.53
CA TYR A 8 -1.83 7.05 10.32
C TYR A 8 -3.26 7.34 10.80
N ILE A 9 -3.38 7.84 12.04
CA ILE A 9 -4.68 8.20 12.63
C ILE A 9 -5.29 9.41 11.92
N SER A 10 -4.47 10.31 11.38
CA SER A 10 -4.92 11.47 10.63
C SER A 10 -4.13 11.65 9.34
N PRO A 11 -4.80 11.94 8.20
CA PRO A 11 -4.13 12.18 6.92
C PRO A 11 -3.22 13.42 6.95
N TYR A 12 -3.39 14.33 7.89
CA TYR A 12 -2.53 15.50 8.07
C TYR A 12 -1.12 15.16 8.58
N PHE A 13 -0.84 13.92 8.95
CA PHE A 13 0.52 13.45 9.22
C PHE A 13 1.31 13.13 7.96
N ALA A 14 0.64 12.93 6.81
CA ALA A 14 1.31 12.67 5.54
C ALA A 14 2.17 13.87 5.11
N ASN A 15 3.44 13.61 4.83
CA ASN A 15 4.40 14.62 4.38
C ASN A 15 4.87 14.42 2.91
N LYS A 16 4.43 13.33 2.28
CA LYS A 16 4.58 13.05 0.85
C LYS A 16 3.20 13.08 0.21
N GLN A 17 2.93 14.14 -0.55
CA GLN A 17 1.61 14.34 -1.15
C GLN A 17 1.33 13.40 -2.32
N ASP A 18 2.36 13.03 -3.07
CA ASP A 18 2.26 12.15 -4.25
C ASP A 18 1.82 10.72 -3.85
N THR A 19 2.32 10.23 -2.73
CA THR A 19 2.04 8.86 -2.23
C THR A 19 1.09 8.83 -1.03
N LEU A 20 0.69 10.00 -0.51
CA LEU A 20 -0.12 10.16 0.71
C LEU A 20 0.48 9.37 1.89
N THR A 21 1.80 9.44 2.06
CA THR A 21 2.52 8.76 3.14
C THR A 21 3.23 9.73 4.07
N ALA A 22 3.41 9.32 5.32
CA ALA A 22 4.32 9.96 6.26
C ALA A 22 5.65 9.20 6.26
N GLU A 23 6.72 9.84 5.80
CA GLU A 23 8.07 9.29 5.83
C GLU A 23 8.88 9.96 6.93
N LEU A 24 9.41 9.15 7.85
CA LEU A 24 10.19 9.58 8.99
C LEU A 24 11.60 8.98 8.90
N GLU A 25 12.60 9.82 8.77
CA GLU A 25 14.01 9.43 8.68
C GLU A 25 14.65 9.46 10.07
N ASN A 26 15.26 8.36 10.49
CA ASN A 26 15.86 8.18 11.81
C ASN A 26 14.97 8.59 13.00
N PRO A 27 13.68 8.15 13.01
CA PRO A 27 12.72 8.57 14.03
C PRO A 27 13.00 7.96 15.39
N TYR A 28 12.53 8.66 16.42
CA TYR A 28 12.20 8.02 17.69
C TYR A 28 10.83 7.33 17.58
N ILE A 29 10.65 6.26 18.34
CA ILE A 29 9.43 5.47 18.37
C ILE A 29 8.94 5.35 19.81
N LEU A 30 7.79 5.93 20.11
CA LEU A 30 7.11 5.87 21.39
C LEU A 30 6.03 4.79 21.32
N LEU A 31 6.09 3.84 22.26
CA LEU A 31 5.16 2.72 22.36
C LEU A 31 4.33 2.85 23.64
N VAL A 32 3.00 2.94 23.53
CA VAL A 32 2.12 3.18 24.69
C VAL A 32 0.96 2.20 24.67
N ASP A 33 0.79 1.46 25.77
CA ASP A 33 -0.32 0.51 25.95
C ASP A 33 -1.52 1.16 26.63
N LYS A 34 -1.93 2.31 26.13
CA LYS A 34 -3.19 2.98 26.50
C LYS A 34 -3.63 3.96 25.43
N LYS A 35 -4.85 4.48 25.56
CA LYS A 35 -5.33 5.62 24.77
C LYS A 35 -4.70 6.92 25.29
N ILE A 36 -4.37 7.81 24.35
CA ILE A 36 -3.82 9.13 24.62
C ILE A 36 -4.84 10.17 24.18
N SER A 37 -5.46 10.85 25.11
CA SER A 37 -6.42 11.94 24.84
C SER A 37 -5.95 13.28 25.38
N ASN A 38 -5.11 13.27 26.43
CA ASN A 38 -4.60 14.47 27.06
C ASN A 38 -3.17 14.79 26.60
N ILE A 39 -3.00 15.94 25.96
CA ILE A 39 -1.67 16.36 25.44
C ILE A 39 -0.64 16.55 26.55
N ARG A 40 -1.07 16.88 27.78
CA ARG A 40 -0.17 17.13 28.90
C ARG A 40 0.70 15.92 29.23
N GLU A 41 0.19 14.72 29.01
CA GLU A 41 0.95 13.48 29.24
C GLU A 41 2.11 13.31 28.23
N LEU A 42 2.03 13.95 27.07
CA LEU A 42 3.06 13.89 26.03
C LEU A 42 4.07 15.04 26.08
N ILE A 43 3.82 16.11 26.84
CA ILE A 43 4.65 17.32 26.80
C ILE A 43 6.12 17.00 27.04
N THR A 44 6.43 16.26 28.08
CA THR A 44 7.81 15.93 28.46
C THR A 44 8.57 15.24 27.32
N VAL A 45 7.97 14.23 26.70
CA VAL A 45 8.61 13.48 25.61
C VAL A 45 8.66 14.31 24.32
N LEU A 46 7.62 15.09 24.01
CA LEU A 46 7.60 15.95 22.82
C LEU A 46 8.67 17.04 22.89
N GLU A 47 8.85 17.68 24.04
CA GLU A 47 9.92 18.68 24.24
C GLU A 47 11.32 18.05 24.15
N ALA A 48 11.50 16.86 24.70
CA ALA A 48 12.76 16.14 24.61
C ALA A 48 13.10 15.77 23.17
N VAL A 49 12.13 15.25 22.41
CA VAL A 49 12.30 14.89 21.00
C VAL A 49 12.52 16.14 20.13
N ALA A 50 11.75 17.21 20.33
CA ALA A 50 11.87 18.45 19.58
C ALA A 50 13.28 19.06 19.67
N LYS A 51 13.93 18.97 20.83
CA LYS A 51 15.31 19.44 21.02
C LYS A 51 16.33 18.67 20.19
N THR A 52 16.03 17.44 19.80
CA THR A 52 16.92 16.60 18.95
C THR A 52 16.77 16.90 17.47
N GLY A 53 15.67 17.50 17.05
CA GLY A 53 15.30 17.72 15.64
C GLY A 53 14.89 16.45 14.89
N LYS A 54 14.86 15.29 15.55
CA LYS A 54 14.44 14.01 14.95
C LYS A 54 12.92 13.89 14.94
N PRO A 55 12.34 13.18 13.96
CA PRO A 55 10.91 12.89 13.95
C PRO A 55 10.52 11.87 15.03
N LEU A 56 9.23 11.83 15.34
CA LEU A 56 8.63 10.92 16.31
C LEU A 56 7.49 10.12 15.68
N LEU A 57 7.55 8.79 15.80
CA LEU A 57 6.42 7.90 15.59
C LEU A 57 5.80 7.57 16.97
N ILE A 58 4.49 7.76 17.10
CA ILE A 58 3.73 7.33 18.28
C ILE A 58 2.89 6.13 17.88
N ILE A 59 3.07 5.01 18.58
CA ILE A 59 2.25 3.81 18.45
C ILE A 59 1.53 3.60 19.77
N ALA A 60 0.21 3.83 19.80
CA ALA A 60 -0.60 3.75 21.01
C ALA A 60 -1.88 2.95 20.74
N GLU A 61 -2.61 2.56 21.78
CA GLU A 61 -3.94 1.97 21.59
C GLU A 61 -4.82 2.85 20.71
N ASP A 62 -4.86 4.14 21.01
CA ASP A 62 -5.45 5.20 20.20
C ASP A 62 -4.84 6.55 20.57
N VAL A 63 -4.94 7.53 19.67
CA VAL A 63 -4.64 8.93 19.97
C VAL A 63 -5.83 9.76 19.49
N GLU A 64 -6.49 10.44 20.41
CA GLU A 64 -7.76 11.12 20.14
C GLU A 64 -7.85 12.49 20.83
N GLY A 65 -8.94 13.20 20.55
CA GLY A 65 -9.28 14.45 21.23
C GLY A 65 -8.22 15.56 21.12
N GLU A 66 -7.94 16.21 22.24
CA GLU A 66 -6.99 17.32 22.34
C GLU A 66 -5.56 16.90 21.95
N ALA A 67 -5.16 15.68 22.35
CA ALA A 67 -3.83 15.17 22.02
C ALA A 67 -3.63 15.05 20.51
N LEU A 68 -4.57 14.44 19.80
CA LEU A 68 -4.49 14.31 18.33
C LEU A 68 -4.49 15.67 17.64
N ALA A 69 -5.41 16.57 18.03
CA ALA A 69 -5.50 17.91 17.44
C ALA A 69 -4.20 18.69 17.60
N THR A 70 -3.60 18.64 18.80
CA THR A 70 -2.35 19.34 19.08
C THR A 70 -1.18 18.75 18.31
N LEU A 71 -1.06 17.43 18.20
CA LEU A 71 -0.02 16.77 17.41
C LEU A 71 -0.13 17.15 15.92
N VAL A 72 -1.33 17.13 15.36
CA VAL A 72 -1.59 17.52 13.96
C VAL A 72 -1.18 18.97 13.71
N VAL A 73 -1.61 19.91 14.57
CA VAL A 73 -1.29 21.34 14.42
C VAL A 73 0.22 21.57 14.51
N ASN A 74 0.92 20.96 15.45
CA ASN A 74 2.37 21.13 15.59
C ASN A 74 3.15 20.47 14.44
N ASN A 75 2.67 19.35 13.91
CA ASN A 75 3.24 18.74 12.71
C ASN A 75 3.07 19.64 11.48
N MET A 76 1.87 20.17 11.24
CA MET A 76 1.58 21.09 10.12
C MET A 76 2.39 22.38 10.19
N ARG A 77 2.65 22.89 11.38
CA ARG A 77 3.49 24.08 11.63
C ARG A 77 4.99 23.80 11.55
N GLY A 78 5.39 22.54 11.40
CA GLY A 78 6.80 22.14 11.37
C GLY A 78 7.54 22.29 12.70
N ILE A 79 6.82 22.45 13.83
CA ILE A 79 7.41 22.55 15.16
C ILE A 79 8.01 21.21 15.59
N ILE A 80 7.31 20.13 15.29
CA ILE A 80 7.79 18.76 15.46
C ILE A 80 7.28 17.91 14.29
N LYS A 81 8.14 17.04 13.75
CA LYS A 81 7.73 16.04 12.77
C LYS A 81 7.22 14.82 13.54
N VAL A 82 5.91 14.61 13.52
CA VAL A 82 5.28 13.51 14.26
C VAL A 82 4.25 12.80 13.39
N CYS A 83 4.14 11.50 13.60
CA CYS A 83 3.05 10.67 13.08
C CYS A 83 2.52 9.77 14.19
N ALA A 84 1.21 9.63 14.30
CA ALA A 84 0.57 8.74 15.26
C ALA A 84 -0.20 7.65 14.52
N VAL A 85 -0.04 6.40 15.00
CA VAL A 85 -0.70 5.20 14.49
C VAL A 85 -1.29 4.40 15.64
N LYS A 86 -2.34 3.63 15.34
CA LYS A 86 -2.89 2.68 16.33
C LYS A 86 -2.00 1.45 16.40
N ALA A 87 -1.83 0.93 17.60
CA ALA A 87 -1.13 -0.33 17.81
C ALA A 87 -1.87 -1.50 17.12
N PRO A 88 -1.15 -2.45 16.52
CA PRO A 88 -1.76 -3.60 15.89
C PRO A 88 -2.34 -4.58 16.93
N GLY A 89 -3.45 -5.23 16.58
CA GLY A 89 -4.14 -6.18 17.45
C GLY A 89 -5.07 -5.54 18.47
N PHE A 90 -5.62 -6.37 19.34
CA PHE A 90 -6.55 -5.99 20.40
C PHE A 90 -6.24 -6.79 21.69
N GLY A 91 -6.52 -6.20 22.86
CA GLY A 91 -6.32 -6.86 24.16
C GLY A 91 -4.89 -7.37 24.33
N ASP A 92 -4.72 -8.60 24.79
CA ASP A 92 -3.39 -9.19 25.06
C ASP A 92 -2.52 -9.33 23.79
N ARG A 93 -3.14 -9.48 22.62
CA ARG A 93 -2.40 -9.46 21.37
C ARG A 93 -1.78 -8.11 21.07
N ARG A 94 -2.50 -7.01 21.33
CA ARG A 94 -1.95 -5.67 21.20
C ARG A 94 -0.72 -5.49 22.08
N LYS A 95 -0.81 -5.91 23.34
CA LYS A 95 0.33 -5.87 24.28
C LYS A 95 1.53 -6.67 23.76
N ALA A 96 1.26 -7.88 23.27
CA ALA A 96 2.29 -8.75 22.68
C ALA A 96 2.94 -8.13 21.44
N MET A 97 2.15 -7.52 20.55
CA MET A 97 2.65 -6.85 19.36
C MET A 97 3.45 -5.59 19.69
N LEU A 98 3.01 -4.79 20.68
CA LEU A 98 3.78 -3.65 21.18
C LEU A 98 5.14 -4.09 21.73
N GLN A 99 5.18 -5.20 22.47
CA GLN A 99 6.43 -5.77 23.00
C GLN A 99 7.34 -6.27 21.86
N ASP A 100 6.78 -6.88 20.82
CA ASP A 100 7.54 -7.30 19.66
C ASP A 100 8.16 -6.10 18.91
N ILE A 101 7.43 -4.99 18.77
CA ILE A 101 7.94 -3.75 18.21
C ILE A 101 9.00 -3.11 19.12
N ALA A 102 8.82 -3.16 20.44
CA ALA A 102 9.79 -2.66 21.40
C ALA A 102 11.15 -3.38 21.25
N ILE A 103 11.13 -4.71 21.21
CA ILE A 103 12.32 -5.53 21.01
C ILE A 103 12.98 -5.23 19.66
N LEU A 104 12.18 -5.08 18.60
CA LEU A 104 12.67 -4.76 17.26
C LEU A 104 13.36 -3.40 17.18
N THR A 105 12.89 -2.42 17.93
CA THR A 105 13.35 -1.02 17.83
C THR A 105 14.26 -0.59 18.98
N GLY A 106 14.47 -1.48 19.97
CA GLY A 106 15.25 -1.19 21.16
C GLY A 106 14.55 -0.23 22.13
N GLY A 107 13.23 -0.13 22.07
CA GLY A 107 12.42 0.72 22.93
C GLY A 107 11.77 -0.03 24.10
N THR A 108 10.98 0.70 24.88
CA THR A 108 10.21 0.17 26.00
C THR A 108 8.73 0.50 25.81
N VAL A 109 7.85 -0.45 26.09
CA VAL A 109 6.41 -0.20 26.10
C VAL A 109 6.03 0.53 27.38
N ILE A 110 5.48 1.73 27.25
CA ILE A 110 4.96 2.49 28.37
C ILE A 110 3.59 1.93 28.74
N SER A 111 3.50 1.31 29.92
CA SER A 111 2.28 0.70 30.44
C SER A 111 2.12 0.97 31.92
N GLU A 112 0.94 1.42 32.32
CA GLU A 112 0.60 1.66 33.74
C GLU A 112 0.58 0.36 34.54
N GLU A 113 0.33 -0.79 33.91
CA GLU A 113 0.34 -2.11 34.56
C GLU A 113 1.70 -2.47 35.13
N ILE A 114 2.79 -1.98 34.54
CA ILE A 114 4.17 -2.17 35.03
C ILE A 114 4.69 -0.93 35.77
N GLY A 115 3.81 0.01 36.12
CA GLY A 115 4.15 1.20 36.91
C GLY A 115 4.81 2.33 36.12
N MET A 116 4.81 2.28 34.76
CA MET A 116 5.36 3.35 33.93
C MET A 116 4.28 4.37 33.58
N GLN A 117 4.60 5.64 33.75
CA GLN A 117 3.70 6.75 33.39
C GLN A 117 4.23 7.50 32.15
N LEU A 118 3.29 7.93 31.29
CA LEU A 118 3.64 8.57 30.03
C LEU A 118 4.30 9.95 30.23
N ASP A 119 3.89 10.72 31.22
CA ASP A 119 4.45 12.02 31.58
C ASP A 119 5.88 11.96 32.16
N GLN A 120 6.33 10.76 32.57
CA GLN A 120 7.69 10.50 33.06
C GLN A 120 8.59 9.84 31.97
N THR A 121 8.11 9.75 30.74
CA THR A 121 8.86 9.11 29.64
C THR A 121 10.01 10.01 29.19
N SER A 122 11.20 9.43 29.11
CA SER A 122 12.42 10.06 28.58
C SER A 122 12.85 9.46 27.24
N LEU A 123 13.86 10.04 26.59
CA LEU A 123 14.40 9.53 25.33
C LEU A 123 14.95 8.11 25.43
N GLU A 124 15.38 7.69 26.63
CA GLU A 124 15.92 6.33 26.86
C GLU A 124 14.88 5.23 26.70
N HIS A 125 13.59 5.57 26.86
CA HIS A 125 12.50 4.62 26.69
C HIS A 125 12.06 4.48 25.22
N LEU A 126 12.51 5.41 24.34
CA LEU A 126 12.10 5.43 22.94
C LEU A 126 12.91 4.45 22.11
N GLY A 127 12.22 3.68 21.29
CA GLY A 127 12.86 2.92 20.21
C GLY A 127 13.35 3.83 19.11
N THR A 128 14.20 3.30 18.22
CA THR A 128 14.67 3.99 17.02
C THR A 128 14.69 3.04 15.82
N ALA A 129 14.65 3.62 14.63
CA ALA A 129 14.79 2.90 13.36
C ALA A 129 15.50 3.79 12.33
N HIS A 130 15.99 3.20 11.25
CA HIS A 130 16.55 3.97 10.16
C HIS A 130 15.48 4.76 9.41
N LYS A 131 14.37 4.11 9.10
CA LYS A 131 13.24 4.75 8.40
C LYS A 131 11.91 4.15 8.84
N VAL A 132 10.88 5.00 8.91
CA VAL A 132 9.50 4.56 9.05
C VAL A 132 8.67 5.19 7.94
N THR A 133 7.84 4.38 7.29
CA THR A 133 6.87 4.83 6.28
C THR A 133 5.47 4.44 6.74
N VAL A 134 4.59 5.42 6.86
CA VAL A 134 3.19 5.21 7.26
C VAL A 134 2.27 5.65 6.12
N SER A 135 1.48 4.72 5.63
CA SER A 135 0.40 4.97 4.67
C SER A 135 -0.95 5.08 5.38
N LYS A 136 -2.03 5.17 4.63
CA LYS A 136 -3.40 5.14 5.19
C LYS A 136 -3.71 3.83 5.92
N GLU A 137 -3.11 2.72 5.52
CA GLU A 137 -3.47 1.37 5.99
C GLU A 137 -2.32 0.63 6.67
N ASN A 138 -1.07 1.01 6.38
CA ASN A 138 0.09 0.25 6.79
C ASN A 138 1.17 1.13 7.42
N THR A 139 1.91 0.54 8.36
CA THR A 139 3.16 1.09 8.90
C THR A 139 4.30 0.12 8.63
N VAL A 140 5.38 0.63 8.06
CA VAL A 140 6.61 -0.12 7.76
C VAL A 140 7.77 0.48 8.54
N ILE A 141 8.40 -0.31 9.39
CA ILE A 141 9.61 0.04 10.15
C ILE A 141 10.79 -0.65 9.49
N VAL A 142 11.79 0.10 9.07
CA VAL A 142 13.00 -0.41 8.42
C VAL A 142 14.20 -0.20 9.34
N ASP A 143 15.00 -1.25 9.51
CA ASP A 143 16.22 -1.23 10.33
C ASP A 143 15.98 -0.67 11.74
N GLY A 144 15.14 -1.35 12.52
CA GLY A 144 14.98 -1.08 13.95
C GLY A 144 16.30 -1.32 14.70
N ALA A 145 16.59 -0.50 15.70
CA ALA A 145 17.85 -0.54 16.47
C ALA A 145 17.86 -1.61 17.57
N GLY A 146 16.91 -2.54 17.58
CA GLY A 146 16.88 -3.64 18.55
C GLY A 146 18.03 -4.62 18.39
N ASP A 147 18.41 -5.27 19.50
CA ASP A 147 19.46 -6.28 19.54
C ASP A 147 19.02 -7.57 18.85
N ALA A 148 19.86 -8.06 17.92
CA ALA A 148 19.58 -9.25 17.13
C ALA A 148 19.37 -10.53 17.98
N ASN A 149 20.08 -10.64 19.10
CA ASN A 149 19.93 -11.80 20.00
C ASN A 149 18.57 -11.75 20.70
N GLN A 150 18.15 -10.58 21.20
CA GLN A 150 16.84 -10.40 21.82
C GLN A 150 15.71 -10.68 20.83
N ILE A 151 15.85 -10.26 19.58
CA ILE A 151 14.88 -10.58 18.52
C ILE A 151 14.82 -12.10 18.29
N SER A 152 15.98 -12.79 18.22
CA SER A 152 16.04 -14.23 18.05
C SER A 152 15.43 -14.98 19.24
N GLU A 153 15.71 -14.58 20.45
CA GLU A 153 15.13 -15.15 21.68
C GLU A 153 13.61 -14.97 21.68
N ARG A 154 13.13 -13.79 21.28
CA ARG A 154 11.69 -13.53 21.18
C ARG A 154 11.01 -14.44 20.16
N VAL A 155 11.61 -14.65 19.00
CA VAL A 155 11.11 -15.60 18.01
C VAL A 155 11.04 -17.02 18.56
N GLN A 156 12.06 -17.46 19.31
CA GLN A 156 12.04 -18.80 19.94
C GLN A 156 10.94 -18.91 21.01
N GLN A 157 10.73 -17.89 21.82
CA GLN A 157 9.62 -17.86 22.79
C GLN A 157 8.26 -18.00 22.12
N ILE A 158 8.04 -17.29 21.00
CA ILE A 158 6.77 -17.39 20.29
C ILE A 158 6.61 -18.76 19.64
N ARG A 159 7.69 -19.36 19.10
CA ARG A 159 7.65 -20.73 18.57
C ARG A 159 7.28 -21.77 19.64
N ALA A 160 7.83 -21.65 20.85
CA ALA A 160 7.44 -22.52 21.96
C ALA A 160 5.93 -22.36 22.27
N GLN A 161 5.41 -21.14 22.28
CA GLN A 161 3.96 -20.90 22.46
C GLN A 161 3.10 -21.54 21.36
N ILE A 162 3.58 -21.61 20.12
CA ILE A 162 2.88 -22.31 19.03
C ILE A 162 2.76 -23.81 19.33
N GLU A 163 3.84 -24.43 19.83
CA GLU A 163 3.86 -25.85 20.17
C GLU A 163 2.93 -26.18 21.36
N GLU A 164 2.86 -25.28 22.33
CA GLU A 164 2.01 -25.44 23.52
C GLU A 164 0.53 -25.15 23.25
N SER A 165 0.22 -24.36 22.24
CA SER A 165 -1.16 -23.94 21.93
C SER A 165 -1.98 -25.11 21.39
N THR A 166 -3.21 -25.24 21.87
CA THR A 166 -4.20 -26.21 21.37
C THR A 166 -5.18 -25.58 20.36
N SER A 167 -5.19 -24.26 20.23
CA SER A 167 -6.08 -23.51 19.33
C SER A 167 -5.39 -23.24 18.00
N GLU A 168 -5.95 -23.75 16.91
CA GLU A 168 -5.42 -23.51 15.55
C GLU A 168 -5.43 -22.01 15.20
N TYR A 169 -6.45 -21.29 15.65
CA TYR A 169 -6.51 -19.83 15.47
C TYR A 169 -5.38 -19.11 16.20
N ASP A 170 -5.06 -19.50 17.43
CA ASP A 170 -3.97 -18.90 18.18
C ASP A 170 -2.61 -19.26 17.59
N LYS A 171 -2.45 -20.50 17.14
CA LYS A 171 -1.25 -20.92 16.40
C LYS A 171 -1.02 -20.05 15.15
N GLU A 172 -2.07 -19.85 14.34
CA GLU A 172 -1.99 -18.98 13.15
C GLU A 172 -1.52 -17.57 13.51
N LYS A 173 -2.11 -16.97 14.56
CA LYS A 173 -1.74 -15.62 15.00
C LYS A 173 -0.33 -15.54 15.61
N LEU A 174 0.13 -16.56 16.25
CA LEU A 174 1.52 -16.66 16.72
C LEU A 174 2.49 -16.84 15.54
N GLN A 175 2.12 -17.63 14.52
CA GLN A 175 2.91 -17.77 13.29
C GLN A 175 3.04 -16.46 12.54
N GLU A 176 1.96 -15.66 12.42
CA GLU A 176 2.01 -14.31 11.86
C GLU A 176 3.03 -13.41 12.59
N ARG A 177 3.10 -13.48 13.92
CA ARG A 177 4.06 -12.71 14.72
C ARG A 177 5.50 -13.17 14.45
N VAL A 178 5.74 -14.48 14.40
CA VAL A 178 7.05 -15.02 14.02
C VAL A 178 7.46 -14.54 12.63
N ALA A 179 6.55 -14.61 11.66
CA ALA A 179 6.82 -14.16 10.29
C ALA A 179 7.18 -12.66 10.23
N LYS A 180 6.48 -11.82 11.01
CA LYS A 180 6.77 -10.37 11.09
C LYS A 180 8.11 -10.06 11.75
N LEU A 181 8.49 -10.78 12.80
CA LEU A 181 9.76 -10.57 13.51
C LEU A 181 10.96 -11.17 12.75
N ALA A 182 10.82 -12.38 12.22
CA ALA A 182 11.91 -13.12 11.58
C ALA A 182 12.07 -12.80 10.08
N GLY A 183 10.98 -12.43 9.40
CA GLY A 183 10.97 -12.18 7.96
C GLY A 183 11.63 -10.86 7.54
N GLY A 184 11.58 -9.87 8.42
CA GLY A 184 12.10 -8.53 8.13
C GLY A 184 11.34 -7.81 7.01
N VAL A 185 11.96 -6.77 6.47
CA VAL A 185 11.46 -5.97 5.34
C VAL A 185 12.50 -5.95 4.24
N ALA A 186 12.14 -6.41 3.05
CA ALA A 186 13.01 -6.31 1.88
C ALA A 186 13.01 -4.88 1.35
N VAL A 187 14.19 -4.32 1.11
CA VAL A 187 14.36 -2.99 0.53
C VAL A 187 14.96 -3.10 -0.85
N ILE A 188 14.20 -2.75 -1.88
CA ILE A 188 14.67 -2.68 -3.25
C ILE A 188 15.16 -1.26 -3.52
N LYS A 189 16.48 -1.10 -3.67
CA LYS A 189 17.09 0.19 -3.98
C LYS A 189 17.10 0.40 -5.50
N ILE A 190 16.50 1.49 -5.95
CA ILE A 190 16.38 1.84 -7.37
C ILE A 190 17.29 3.05 -7.63
N GLY A 191 18.04 2.99 -8.72
CA GLY A 191 18.89 4.08 -9.19
C GLY A 191 18.84 4.21 -10.70
N ALA A 192 19.09 5.42 -11.20
CA ALA A 192 19.19 5.73 -12.61
C ALA A 192 20.09 6.94 -12.84
N ALA A 193 20.42 7.24 -14.09
CA ALA A 193 21.26 8.38 -14.45
C ALA A 193 20.55 9.73 -14.29
N THR A 194 19.21 9.75 -14.40
CA THR A 194 18.38 10.94 -14.24
C THR A 194 17.25 10.71 -13.26
N GLU A 195 16.74 11.79 -12.66
CA GLU A 195 15.61 11.72 -11.73
C GLU A 195 14.32 11.20 -12.40
N VAL A 196 14.07 11.59 -13.65
CA VAL A 196 12.92 11.14 -14.43
C VAL A 196 12.98 9.63 -14.67
N GLU A 197 14.13 9.12 -15.09
CA GLU A 197 14.35 7.69 -15.30
C GLU A 197 14.24 6.91 -13.98
N MET A 198 14.75 7.47 -12.88
CA MET A 198 14.64 6.84 -11.56
C MET A 198 13.17 6.72 -11.14
N LYS A 199 12.38 7.77 -11.36
CA LYS A 199 10.95 7.76 -11.05
C LYS A 199 10.22 6.71 -11.89
N GLU A 200 10.47 6.67 -13.20
CA GLU A 200 9.88 5.66 -14.09
C GLU A 200 10.20 4.23 -13.65
N LYS A 201 11.46 3.96 -13.31
CA LYS A 201 11.87 2.63 -12.80
C LYS A 201 11.19 2.31 -11.47
N LYS A 202 11.06 3.30 -10.57
CA LYS A 202 10.38 3.12 -9.29
C LYS A 202 8.91 2.76 -9.52
N ASP A 203 8.20 3.52 -10.35
CA ASP A 203 6.79 3.28 -10.66
C ASP A 203 6.58 1.89 -11.26
N ARG A 204 7.47 1.44 -12.14
CA ARG A 204 7.45 0.08 -12.72
C ARG A 204 7.66 -1.02 -11.68
N VAL A 205 8.53 -0.81 -10.68
CA VAL A 205 8.74 -1.76 -9.58
C VAL A 205 7.52 -1.77 -8.64
N ASP A 206 6.93 -0.61 -8.37
CA ASP A 206 5.72 -0.51 -7.56
C ASP A 206 4.54 -1.24 -8.23
N ASP A 207 4.36 -1.11 -9.55
CA ASP A 207 3.37 -1.85 -10.32
C ASP A 207 3.60 -3.36 -10.24
N ALA A 208 4.85 -3.81 -10.42
CA ALA A 208 5.20 -5.22 -10.32
C ALA A 208 4.95 -5.78 -8.90
N LEU A 209 5.17 -4.97 -7.85
CA LEU A 209 4.88 -5.35 -6.47
C LEU A 209 3.38 -5.54 -6.25
N HIS A 210 2.56 -4.61 -6.72
CA HIS A 210 1.09 -4.70 -6.61
C HIS A 210 0.55 -5.91 -7.39
N ALA A 211 1.03 -6.13 -8.61
CA ALA A 211 0.66 -7.30 -9.41
C ALA A 211 1.05 -8.62 -8.73
N THR A 212 2.26 -8.68 -8.14
CA THR A 212 2.74 -9.85 -7.42
C THR A 212 1.89 -10.13 -6.18
N ARG A 213 1.53 -9.12 -5.40
CA ARG A 213 0.64 -9.27 -4.24
C ARG A 213 -0.73 -9.79 -4.65
N ALA A 214 -1.33 -9.21 -5.69
CA ALA A 214 -2.62 -9.66 -6.22
C ALA A 214 -2.55 -11.13 -6.72
N ALA A 215 -1.43 -11.52 -7.34
CA ALA A 215 -1.20 -12.89 -7.78
C ALA A 215 -1.06 -13.89 -6.62
N VAL A 216 -0.44 -13.48 -5.52
CA VAL A 216 -0.34 -14.31 -4.30
C VAL A 216 -1.72 -14.53 -3.66
N GLU A 217 -2.60 -13.53 -3.72
CA GLU A 217 -3.95 -13.61 -3.13
C GLU A 217 -4.90 -14.53 -3.89
N GLU A 218 -4.98 -14.44 -5.23
CA GLU A 218 -5.98 -15.13 -6.05
C GLU A 218 -5.37 -15.97 -7.19
N GLY A 219 -4.05 -16.07 -7.26
CA GLY A 219 -3.37 -16.80 -8.33
C GLY A 219 -3.23 -15.99 -9.61
N VAL A 220 -2.79 -16.70 -10.66
CA VAL A 220 -2.53 -16.14 -11.99
C VAL A 220 -3.38 -16.81 -13.06
N VAL A 221 -3.64 -16.09 -14.13
CA VAL A 221 -4.32 -16.56 -15.34
C VAL A 221 -3.46 -16.25 -16.58
N ALA A 222 -3.82 -16.81 -17.73
CA ALA A 222 -3.18 -16.46 -18.99
C ALA A 222 -3.36 -14.96 -19.27
N GLY A 223 -2.25 -14.25 -19.44
CA GLY A 223 -2.21 -12.81 -19.67
C GLY A 223 -2.54 -12.40 -21.11
N GLY A 224 -2.30 -11.14 -21.40
CA GLY A 224 -2.54 -10.62 -22.75
C GLY A 224 -4.01 -10.56 -23.16
N GLY A 225 -4.94 -10.55 -22.21
CA GLY A 225 -6.38 -10.56 -22.47
C GLY A 225 -6.98 -11.93 -22.78
N VAL A 226 -6.17 -12.99 -22.78
CA VAL A 226 -6.61 -14.36 -23.13
C VAL A 226 -7.63 -14.89 -22.12
N ALA A 227 -7.42 -14.67 -20.82
CA ALA A 227 -8.32 -15.15 -19.78
C ALA A 227 -9.77 -14.67 -19.99
N LEU A 228 -9.97 -13.41 -20.35
CA LEU A 228 -11.30 -12.87 -20.65
C LEU A 228 -11.92 -13.49 -21.91
N VAL A 229 -11.13 -13.70 -22.96
CA VAL A 229 -11.60 -14.39 -24.18
C VAL A 229 -12.06 -15.83 -23.87
N ARG A 230 -11.32 -16.54 -23.01
CA ARG A 230 -11.74 -17.88 -22.53
C ARG A 230 -12.97 -17.83 -21.66
N ALA A 231 -13.10 -16.84 -20.78
CA ALA A 231 -14.26 -16.64 -19.94
C ALA A 231 -15.56 -16.39 -20.75
N ALA A 232 -15.44 -15.98 -22.03
CA ALA A 232 -16.60 -15.81 -22.91
C ALA A 232 -17.44 -17.08 -23.04
N SER A 233 -16.85 -18.26 -22.91
CA SER A 233 -17.57 -19.54 -22.95
C SER A 233 -18.62 -19.68 -21.83
N ALA A 234 -18.44 -18.99 -20.70
CA ALA A 234 -19.44 -18.94 -19.63
C ALA A 234 -20.76 -18.25 -20.04
N LEU A 235 -20.72 -17.47 -21.12
CA LEU A 235 -21.88 -16.82 -21.72
C LEU A 235 -22.59 -17.69 -22.75
N ASP A 236 -22.03 -18.85 -23.13
CA ASP A 236 -22.61 -19.72 -24.12
C ASP A 236 -23.85 -20.41 -23.55
N GLY A 237 -24.97 -20.26 -24.28
CA GLY A 237 -26.26 -20.77 -23.84
C GLY A 237 -26.95 -19.92 -22.75
N LEU A 238 -26.30 -18.87 -22.23
CA LEU A 238 -26.93 -17.94 -21.32
C LEU A 238 -27.99 -17.12 -22.05
N THR A 239 -29.23 -17.18 -21.55
CA THR A 239 -30.36 -16.42 -22.08
C THR A 239 -31.01 -15.59 -20.97
N GLY A 240 -31.32 -14.34 -21.27
CA GLY A 240 -32.08 -13.47 -20.41
C GLY A 240 -33.57 -13.78 -20.42
N ALA A 241 -34.32 -13.22 -19.47
CA ALA A 241 -35.76 -13.36 -19.38
C ALA A 241 -36.51 -12.58 -20.48
N ASN A 242 -35.86 -11.66 -21.18
CA ASN A 242 -36.39 -10.85 -22.28
C ASN A 242 -35.30 -10.42 -23.25
N ASP A 243 -35.68 -9.77 -24.35
CA ASP A 243 -34.75 -9.36 -25.42
C ASP A 243 -33.74 -8.32 -24.93
N ASP A 244 -34.10 -7.40 -24.04
CA ASP A 244 -33.19 -6.38 -23.51
C ASP A 244 -32.06 -7.01 -22.69
N GLN A 245 -32.38 -8.02 -21.89
CA GLN A 245 -31.35 -8.77 -21.16
C GLN A 245 -30.44 -9.55 -22.12
N ASN A 246 -30.97 -10.10 -23.21
CA ASN A 246 -30.17 -10.76 -24.23
C ASN A 246 -29.23 -9.77 -24.93
N VAL A 247 -29.66 -8.54 -25.17
CA VAL A 247 -28.80 -7.46 -25.67
C VAL A 247 -27.66 -7.17 -24.68
N GLY A 248 -27.96 -7.09 -23.38
CA GLY A 248 -26.95 -6.91 -22.32
C GLY A 248 -25.89 -8.01 -22.30
N ILE A 249 -26.31 -9.28 -22.43
CA ILE A 249 -25.39 -10.42 -22.53
C ILE A 249 -24.49 -10.29 -23.75
N ASN A 250 -25.04 -9.87 -24.91
CA ASN A 250 -24.27 -9.69 -26.12
C ASN A 250 -23.30 -8.49 -26.04
N ILE A 251 -23.66 -7.42 -25.33
CA ILE A 251 -22.77 -6.30 -25.05
C ILE A 251 -21.56 -6.79 -24.25
N LEU A 252 -21.78 -7.57 -23.17
CA LEU A 252 -20.69 -8.13 -22.37
C LEU A 252 -19.81 -9.06 -23.22
N ARG A 253 -20.39 -9.96 -24.01
CA ARG A 253 -19.65 -10.89 -24.88
C ARG A 253 -18.69 -10.16 -25.82
N ARG A 254 -19.10 -9.00 -26.33
CA ARG A 254 -18.24 -8.15 -27.18
C ARG A 254 -17.20 -7.36 -26.39
N ALA A 255 -17.60 -6.85 -25.20
CA ALA A 255 -16.74 -6.01 -24.38
C ALA A 255 -15.52 -6.76 -23.84
N ILE A 256 -15.65 -8.03 -23.46
CA ILE A 256 -14.55 -8.83 -22.93
C ILE A 256 -13.44 -9.14 -23.93
N GLU A 257 -13.67 -8.91 -25.23
CA GLU A 257 -12.61 -8.97 -26.24
C GLU A 257 -11.76 -7.69 -26.31
N ALA A 258 -12.26 -6.58 -25.77
CA ALA A 258 -11.64 -5.27 -25.93
C ALA A 258 -10.19 -5.19 -25.41
N PRO A 259 -9.81 -5.81 -24.26
CA PRO A 259 -8.43 -5.79 -23.80
C PRO A 259 -7.46 -6.43 -24.79
N LEU A 260 -7.75 -7.63 -25.30
CA LEU A 260 -6.90 -8.27 -26.32
C LEU A 260 -6.86 -7.46 -27.61
N ARG A 261 -8.01 -6.92 -28.06
CA ARG A 261 -8.08 -6.06 -29.24
C ARG A 261 -7.15 -4.84 -29.13
N GLN A 262 -7.17 -4.20 -27.95
CA GLN A 262 -6.35 -3.02 -27.73
C GLN A 262 -4.86 -3.35 -27.67
N ILE A 263 -4.47 -4.46 -27.03
CA ILE A 263 -3.09 -4.92 -26.99
C ILE A 263 -2.56 -5.16 -28.40
N VAL A 264 -3.33 -5.86 -29.23
CA VAL A 264 -2.95 -6.17 -30.61
C VAL A 264 -2.86 -4.90 -31.46
N ALA A 265 -3.83 -4.01 -31.35
CA ALA A 265 -3.82 -2.72 -32.06
C ALA A 265 -2.61 -1.86 -31.65
N ASN A 266 -2.24 -1.84 -30.36
CA ASN A 266 -1.05 -1.13 -29.88
C ASN A 266 0.27 -1.72 -30.43
N ALA A 267 0.29 -3.02 -30.73
CA ALA A 267 1.42 -3.68 -31.39
C ALA A 267 1.49 -3.38 -32.89
N GLY A 268 0.42 -2.82 -33.48
CA GLY A 268 0.34 -2.52 -34.91
C GLY A 268 -0.21 -3.65 -35.76
N ASP A 269 -0.71 -4.72 -35.14
CA ASP A 269 -1.29 -5.88 -35.79
C ASP A 269 -2.81 -5.77 -35.95
N GLU A 270 -3.41 -6.65 -36.76
CA GLU A 270 -4.86 -6.66 -37.04
C GLU A 270 -5.62 -7.42 -35.91
N PRO A 271 -6.37 -6.72 -35.05
CA PRO A 271 -7.02 -7.34 -33.89
C PRO A 271 -7.98 -8.46 -34.23
N SER A 272 -8.72 -8.34 -35.34
CA SER A 272 -9.74 -9.31 -35.73
C SER A 272 -9.13 -10.67 -36.12
N VAL A 273 -7.96 -10.66 -36.74
CA VAL A 273 -7.21 -11.86 -37.09
C VAL A 273 -6.71 -12.58 -35.83
N VAL A 274 -6.07 -11.82 -34.94
CA VAL A 274 -5.50 -12.38 -33.70
C VAL A 274 -6.60 -12.94 -32.79
N ILE A 275 -7.70 -12.21 -32.59
CA ILE A 275 -8.80 -12.68 -31.76
C ILE A 275 -9.42 -13.95 -32.31
N ASN A 276 -9.61 -14.03 -33.61
CA ASN A 276 -10.14 -15.25 -34.20
C ASN A 276 -9.19 -16.43 -33.99
N ALA A 277 -7.89 -16.24 -34.13
CA ALA A 277 -6.89 -17.28 -33.85
C ALA A 277 -6.91 -17.72 -32.40
N VAL A 278 -6.96 -16.75 -31.46
CA VAL A 278 -7.02 -17.03 -30.00
C VAL A 278 -8.31 -17.75 -29.63
N LYS A 279 -9.46 -17.36 -30.17
CA LYS A 279 -10.76 -18.03 -29.92
C LYS A 279 -10.79 -19.47 -30.35
N ASN A 280 -10.15 -19.78 -31.48
CA ASN A 280 -10.06 -21.13 -32.03
C ASN A 280 -9.01 -22.00 -31.32
N GLY A 281 -8.14 -21.41 -30.53
CA GLY A 281 -7.19 -22.11 -29.70
C GLY A 281 -7.82 -22.58 -28.37
N GLU A 282 -7.14 -23.48 -27.67
CA GLU A 282 -7.58 -24.06 -26.40
C GLU A 282 -6.66 -23.67 -25.24
N GLY A 283 -7.17 -23.79 -24.01
CA GLY A 283 -6.41 -23.56 -22.79
C GLY A 283 -5.80 -22.14 -22.74
N ASN A 284 -4.48 -22.07 -22.51
CA ASN A 284 -3.75 -20.81 -22.39
C ASN A 284 -3.21 -20.28 -23.72
N TYR A 285 -3.60 -20.88 -24.84
CA TYR A 285 -3.15 -20.44 -26.17
C TYR A 285 -3.54 -18.99 -26.42
N GLY A 286 -2.55 -18.15 -26.74
CA GLY A 286 -2.70 -16.73 -26.93
C GLY A 286 -1.68 -16.15 -27.90
N TYR A 287 -1.56 -14.83 -27.91
CA TYR A 287 -0.69 -14.07 -28.79
C TYR A 287 0.28 -13.19 -27.99
N ASN A 288 1.58 -13.36 -28.24
CA ASN A 288 2.63 -12.53 -27.70
C ASN A 288 2.82 -11.30 -28.58
N ALA A 289 2.25 -10.18 -28.18
CA ALA A 289 2.30 -8.93 -28.96
C ALA A 289 3.73 -8.31 -29.07
N ALA A 290 4.69 -8.76 -28.25
CA ALA A 290 6.06 -8.30 -28.34
C ALA A 290 6.86 -9.00 -29.46
N THR A 291 6.54 -10.28 -29.76
CA THR A 291 7.28 -11.12 -30.72
C THR A 291 6.46 -11.49 -31.96
N GLY A 292 5.13 -11.31 -31.93
CA GLY A 292 4.23 -11.76 -32.97
C GLY A 292 3.95 -13.28 -32.97
N GLU A 293 4.33 -13.99 -31.92
CA GLU A 293 4.23 -15.44 -31.81
C GLU A 293 2.96 -15.88 -31.07
N TYR A 294 2.42 -17.03 -31.51
CA TYR A 294 1.31 -17.68 -30.84
C TYR A 294 1.82 -18.87 -30.00
N GLY A 295 1.25 -19.08 -28.82
CA GLY A 295 1.61 -20.20 -27.97
C GLY A 295 0.90 -20.18 -26.61
N ASP A 296 1.32 -21.05 -25.69
CA ASP A 296 0.85 -21.06 -24.31
C ASP A 296 1.39 -19.84 -23.56
N MET A 297 0.49 -18.99 -23.10
CA MET A 297 0.85 -17.73 -22.44
C MET A 297 1.55 -17.98 -21.11
N LEU A 298 1.22 -19.05 -20.38
CA LEU A 298 1.88 -19.38 -19.11
C LEU A 298 3.33 -19.82 -19.38
N GLU A 299 3.56 -20.65 -20.38
CA GLU A 299 4.92 -21.10 -20.78
C GLU A 299 5.78 -19.92 -21.28
N MET A 300 5.14 -18.96 -21.96
CA MET A 300 5.80 -17.73 -22.41
C MET A 300 6.05 -16.71 -21.29
N GLY A 301 5.58 -16.98 -20.07
CA GLY A 301 5.70 -16.06 -18.93
C GLY A 301 4.80 -14.82 -19.02
N ILE A 302 3.74 -14.86 -19.83
CA ILE A 302 2.78 -13.78 -20.00
C ILE A 302 1.57 -14.07 -19.11
N LEU A 303 1.60 -13.49 -17.91
CA LEU A 303 0.66 -13.78 -16.82
C LEU A 303 -0.07 -12.51 -16.40
N ASP A 304 -1.33 -12.66 -16.03
CA ASP A 304 -2.09 -11.63 -15.32
C ASP A 304 -2.54 -12.13 -13.95
N PRO A 305 -2.53 -11.30 -12.90
CA PRO A 305 -3.16 -11.66 -11.63
C PRO A 305 -4.67 -11.84 -11.80
N ALA A 306 -5.20 -12.97 -11.35
CA ALA A 306 -6.63 -13.28 -11.47
C ALA A 306 -7.50 -12.19 -10.82
N LYS A 307 -7.09 -11.69 -9.65
CA LYS A 307 -7.76 -10.61 -8.93
C LYS A 307 -7.90 -9.34 -9.77
N VAL A 308 -6.84 -8.95 -10.49
CA VAL A 308 -6.84 -7.72 -11.31
C VAL A 308 -7.82 -7.87 -12.47
N THR A 309 -7.74 -8.98 -13.22
CA THR A 309 -8.62 -9.26 -14.36
C THR A 309 -10.09 -9.31 -13.94
N ARG A 310 -10.38 -10.00 -12.84
CA ARG A 310 -11.75 -10.12 -12.29
C ARG A 310 -12.28 -8.75 -11.83
N SER A 311 -11.51 -8.03 -11.01
CA SER A 311 -11.94 -6.73 -10.48
C SER A 311 -12.13 -5.68 -11.58
N ALA A 312 -11.30 -5.69 -12.62
CA ALA A 312 -11.46 -4.80 -13.77
C ALA A 312 -12.80 -5.03 -14.47
N LEU A 313 -13.20 -6.29 -14.68
CA LEU A 313 -14.49 -6.62 -15.29
C LEU A 313 -15.66 -6.22 -14.39
N GLU A 314 -15.60 -6.53 -13.10
CA GLU A 314 -16.64 -6.20 -12.12
C GLU A 314 -16.86 -4.68 -12.00
N HIS A 315 -15.77 -3.93 -11.88
CA HIS A 315 -15.85 -2.48 -11.75
C HIS A 315 -16.34 -1.82 -13.06
N ALA A 316 -15.88 -2.30 -14.22
CA ALA A 316 -16.36 -1.81 -15.51
C ALA A 316 -17.85 -2.07 -15.69
N ALA A 317 -18.33 -3.26 -15.33
CA ALA A 317 -19.75 -3.59 -15.40
C ALA A 317 -20.59 -2.74 -14.43
N SER A 318 -20.10 -2.50 -13.22
CA SER A 318 -20.75 -1.65 -12.22
C SER A 318 -20.92 -0.21 -12.71
N VAL A 319 -19.85 0.40 -13.23
CA VAL A 319 -19.90 1.78 -13.73
C VAL A 319 -20.75 1.87 -14.99
N ALA A 320 -20.61 0.95 -15.94
CA ALA A 320 -21.41 0.92 -17.15
C ALA A 320 -22.91 0.76 -16.85
N GLY A 321 -23.26 -0.11 -15.88
CA GLY A 321 -24.63 -0.30 -15.42
C GLY A 321 -25.24 0.98 -14.83
N LEU A 322 -24.49 1.72 -14.04
CA LEU A 322 -24.91 3.03 -13.52
C LEU A 322 -25.11 4.04 -14.66
N MET A 323 -24.20 4.11 -15.62
CA MET A 323 -24.31 5.03 -16.78
C MET A 323 -25.55 4.72 -17.64
N LEU A 324 -25.87 3.45 -17.85
CA LEU A 324 -27.04 3.03 -18.61
C LEU A 324 -28.38 3.40 -17.94
N THR A 325 -28.38 3.57 -16.62
CA THR A 325 -29.60 3.93 -15.85
C THR A 325 -29.76 5.43 -15.65
N THR A 326 -28.79 6.25 -16.09
CA THR A 326 -28.83 7.71 -15.97
C THR A 326 -29.28 8.38 -17.27
N GLU A 327 -30.07 9.44 -17.17
CA GLU A 327 -30.52 10.23 -18.32
C GLU A 327 -29.53 11.34 -18.70
N CYS A 328 -28.72 11.80 -17.74
CA CYS A 328 -27.70 12.81 -17.98
C CYS A 328 -26.52 12.67 -17.00
N MET A 329 -25.38 13.22 -17.39
CA MET A 329 -24.21 13.34 -16.56
C MET A 329 -23.85 14.82 -16.41
N ILE A 330 -23.68 15.27 -15.15
CA ILE A 330 -23.27 16.64 -14.83
C ILE A 330 -21.81 16.59 -14.41
N THR A 331 -20.96 17.31 -15.14
CA THR A 331 -19.52 17.38 -14.86
C THR A 331 -19.06 18.83 -14.79
N GLU A 332 -17.94 19.06 -14.12
CA GLU A 332 -17.30 20.37 -14.14
C GLU A 332 -16.69 20.66 -15.52
N ILE A 333 -16.85 21.90 -15.99
CA ILE A 333 -16.16 22.36 -17.21
C ILE A 333 -14.70 22.62 -16.83
N PRO A 334 -13.72 22.01 -17.55
CA PRO A 334 -12.32 22.28 -17.27
C PRO A 334 -12.03 23.78 -17.35
N GLU A 335 -11.56 24.39 -16.26
CA GLU A 335 -11.07 25.75 -16.29
C GLU A 335 -9.74 25.81 -17.05
N GLU A 336 -9.63 26.68 -18.05
CA GLU A 336 -8.36 27.02 -18.65
C GLU A 336 -7.49 27.67 -17.56
N LYS A 337 -6.46 26.96 -17.10
CA LYS A 337 -5.46 27.54 -16.20
C LYS A 337 -4.88 28.75 -16.91
N PRO A 338 -4.98 29.99 -16.35
CA PRO A 338 -4.34 31.13 -16.95
C PRO A 338 -2.86 30.80 -17.11
N ALA A 339 -2.34 31.01 -18.33
CA ALA A 339 -0.93 30.83 -18.62
C ALA A 339 -0.15 31.68 -17.62
N MET A 340 0.74 31.03 -16.84
CA MET A 340 1.64 31.77 -15.96
C MET A 340 2.35 32.81 -16.83
N PRO A 341 2.35 34.13 -16.46
CA PRO A 341 3.12 35.07 -17.20
C PRO A 341 4.59 34.67 -17.18
N ASP A 342 5.14 34.55 -18.36
CA ASP A 342 6.54 34.24 -18.59
C ASP A 342 7.40 35.35 -17.91
N MET A 343 7.97 35.02 -16.75
CA MET A 343 8.91 35.87 -16.02
C MET A 343 10.31 35.82 -16.65
N GLY A 344 10.36 35.77 -17.98
CA GLY A 344 11.55 35.89 -18.77
C GLY A 344 11.76 37.33 -19.23
N GLY A 345 12.39 38.16 -18.42
CA GLY A 345 12.72 39.51 -18.90
C GLY A 345 13.16 40.53 -17.84
N MET A 346 14.10 40.14 -16.96
CA MET A 346 14.81 41.15 -16.15
C MET A 346 16.29 40.77 -15.99
N GLY A 347 16.95 40.73 -17.13
CA GLY A 347 18.40 40.64 -17.23
C GLY A 347 18.91 41.67 -18.19
N GLY A 348 19.26 42.85 -17.67
CA GLY A 348 19.88 43.87 -18.54
C GLY A 348 19.81 45.28 -18.01
N MET A 349 20.52 45.59 -16.94
CA MET A 349 21.02 46.92 -16.70
C MET A 349 22.18 46.89 -15.68
N GLY A 350 23.35 46.65 -16.19
CA GLY A 350 24.60 46.72 -15.49
C GLY A 350 25.65 47.29 -16.43
N GLY A 351 25.76 48.60 -16.49
CA GLY A 351 26.82 49.26 -17.23
C GLY A 351 26.66 50.74 -17.18
N MET A 352 27.30 51.40 -16.22
CA MET A 352 28.06 52.62 -16.38
C MET A 352 28.36 53.28 -15.02
N MET A 353 29.64 53.46 -14.82
CA MET A 353 30.44 54.22 -13.89
C MET A 353 30.98 53.47 -12.68
#